data_9a876465f1f33132f05f816dea344030
#
_entry.id   9a876465f1f33132f05f816dea344030
#
_cell.length_a   1.000
_cell.length_b   1.000
_cell.length_c   1.000
_cell.angle_alpha   90.00
_cell.angle_beta   90.00
_cell.angle_gamma   90.00
#
_symmetry.space_group_name_H-M   'P 1'
#
loop_
_entity.id
_entity.type
_entity.pdbx_description
1 polymer ?
#
loop_
_entity_poly.entity_id
_entity_poly.type
_entity_poly.pdbx_seq_one_letter_code
_entity_poly.pdbx_strand_id
1 'polypeptide(L)'
;MHQLYYNAARKAIYMTGKAITTNAPSTSNGTTVGSSLQATAFKNMSTQEFVNAVGPIAREDYRKTGVLASVTLAQAINESGWGKSGLTQSSNNMFGMKTSLSGNSWSGSAWDGKSYAEVKTTEEYNGKKVIITAKFRKYSSVAQSIADHSAYLSNAMNGTHRRYNGLTTTKSYSTQLSILQKGGYCTWSGYVSELTTLIKKYNLTSWDN
;
A
#
# COMPACT_ATOMS: atom_id res chain seq x y z
N MET A 1 -1.23 16.95 8.88
CA MET A 1 -2.08 15.76 8.93
C MET A 1 -2.01 15.06 7.60
N HIS A 2 -1.51 13.81 7.58
CA HIS A 2 -1.44 13.03 6.37
C HIS A 2 -2.73 12.24 6.26
N GLN A 3 -3.67 12.76 5.50
CA GLN A 3 -4.94 12.09 5.23
C GLN A 3 -4.78 11.34 3.92
N LEU A 4 -4.54 10.03 4.00
CA LEU A 4 -4.81 9.14 2.89
C LEU A 4 -6.33 9.02 2.81
N TYR A 5 -6.92 9.53 1.72
CA TYR A 5 -8.36 9.68 1.62
C TYR A 5 -9.04 8.33 1.47
N TYR A 6 -9.88 8.01 2.44
CA TYR A 6 -10.85 6.92 2.32
C TYR A 6 -11.97 7.36 1.38
N ASN A 7 -12.07 6.71 0.24
CA ASN A 7 -13.14 6.98 -0.71
C ASN A 7 -14.29 5.99 -0.50
N ALA A 8 -15.45 6.46 -0.05
CA ALA A 8 -16.65 5.66 0.20
C ALA A 8 -17.14 4.87 -1.04
N ALA A 9 -16.78 5.28 -2.26
CA ALA A 9 -17.07 4.56 -3.49
C ALA A 9 -16.36 3.20 -3.59
N ARG A 10 -15.27 2.96 -2.84
CA ARG A 10 -14.55 1.67 -2.81
C ARG A 10 -15.31 0.57 -2.07
N LYS A 11 -16.21 0.90 -1.18
CA LYS A 11 -16.99 -0.06 -0.37
C LYS A 11 -17.85 -1.01 -1.22
N ALA A 12 -18.30 -0.58 -2.40
CA ALA A 12 -19.17 -1.37 -3.27
C ALA A 12 -18.45 -2.51 -4.02
N ILE A 13 -17.13 -2.43 -4.21
CA ILE A 13 -16.36 -3.38 -5.04
C ILE A 13 -15.99 -4.66 -4.27
N TYR A 14 -15.96 -4.62 -2.93
CA TYR A 14 -15.44 -5.73 -2.12
C TYR A 14 -16.46 -6.79 -1.70
N MET A 15 -17.75 -6.56 -1.92
CA MET A 15 -18.82 -7.41 -1.32
C MET A 15 -19.23 -8.64 -2.14
N THR A 16 -18.71 -8.86 -3.35
CA THR A 16 -19.18 -9.93 -4.24
C THR A 16 -18.20 -11.10 -4.46
N GLY A 17 -17.09 -11.18 -3.75
CA GLY A 17 -16.06 -12.22 -3.92
C GLY A 17 -16.30 -13.47 -3.06
N LYS A 18 -16.53 -14.62 -3.72
CA LYS A 18 -16.60 -15.97 -3.10
C LYS A 18 -15.26 -16.32 -2.43
N ALA A 19 -15.29 -16.92 -1.25
CA ALA A 19 -14.09 -17.41 -0.55
C ALA A 19 -13.34 -18.44 -1.43
N ILE A 20 -12.03 -18.26 -1.59
CA ILE A 20 -11.18 -19.16 -2.37
C ILE A 20 -10.17 -19.81 -1.43
N THR A 21 -10.12 -21.15 -1.45
CA THR A 21 -9.08 -21.94 -0.79
C THR A 21 -7.76 -21.73 -1.54
N THR A 22 -6.76 -21.19 -0.86
CA THR A 22 -5.42 -20.98 -1.43
C THR A 22 -4.48 -22.10 -1.05
N ASN A 23 -4.02 -22.88 -2.01
CA ASN A 23 -2.77 -23.63 -1.88
C ASN A 23 -1.62 -22.64 -2.10
N ALA A 24 -0.68 -22.59 -1.15
CA ALA A 24 0.55 -21.83 -1.33
C ALA A 24 1.28 -22.36 -2.57
N PRO A 25 1.71 -21.50 -3.51
CA PRO A 25 2.44 -22.00 -4.67
C PRO A 25 3.78 -22.54 -4.23
N SER A 26 4.07 -23.78 -4.68
CA SER A 26 5.39 -24.38 -4.59
C SER A 26 6.42 -23.48 -5.28
N THR A 27 7.59 -23.35 -4.65
CA THR A 27 8.74 -22.60 -5.14
C THR A 27 9.14 -23.07 -6.54
N SER A 28 8.88 -22.26 -7.55
CA SER A 28 9.52 -22.41 -8.87
C SER A 28 10.57 -21.31 -9.03
N ASN A 29 11.76 -21.74 -9.35
CA ASN A 29 13.00 -21.07 -9.76
C ASN A 29 12.97 -19.56 -9.99
N GLY A 30 13.93 -18.90 -9.33
CA GLY A 30 14.20 -17.48 -9.41
C GLY A 30 14.39 -16.96 -10.84
N THR A 31 13.41 -16.24 -11.29
CA THR A 31 13.57 -15.28 -12.39
C THR A 31 13.11 -13.93 -11.85
N THR A 32 13.90 -12.90 -12.09
CA THR A 32 13.75 -11.50 -11.63
C THR A 32 12.50 -10.81 -12.21
N VAL A 33 11.34 -11.47 -12.18
CA VAL A 33 10.08 -10.99 -12.77
C VAL A 33 9.45 -9.87 -11.93
N GLY A 34 9.76 -9.80 -10.64
CA GLY A 34 9.12 -8.85 -9.71
C GLY A 34 9.52 -7.39 -9.89
N SER A 35 10.76 -7.11 -10.32
CA SER A 35 11.27 -5.73 -10.35
C SER A 35 10.70 -4.87 -11.49
N SER A 36 10.19 -5.46 -12.55
CA SER A 36 9.65 -4.78 -13.74
C SER A 36 8.12 -4.75 -13.82
N LEU A 37 7.40 -5.32 -12.85
CA LEU A 37 5.94 -5.38 -12.87
C LEU A 37 5.34 -3.99 -12.98
N GLN A 38 4.47 -3.81 -14.00
CA GLN A 38 3.73 -2.57 -14.24
C GLN A 38 2.29 -2.71 -13.77
N ALA A 39 1.74 -1.66 -13.21
CA ALA A 39 0.36 -1.67 -12.71
C ALA A 39 -0.68 -1.88 -13.81
N THR A 40 -0.36 -1.55 -15.06
CA THR A 40 -1.22 -1.82 -16.22
C THR A 40 -1.57 -3.29 -16.39
N ALA A 41 -0.72 -4.21 -15.91
CA ALA A 41 -0.99 -5.64 -15.91
C ALA A 41 -2.22 -6.01 -15.04
N PHE A 42 -2.52 -5.24 -13.99
CA PHE A 42 -3.60 -5.57 -13.05
C PHE A 42 -5.00 -5.35 -13.62
N LYS A 43 -5.13 -4.64 -14.75
CA LYS A 43 -6.44 -4.25 -15.31
C LYS A 43 -7.41 -5.42 -15.42
N ASN A 44 -6.92 -6.55 -15.91
CA ASN A 44 -7.72 -7.75 -16.16
C ASN A 44 -7.46 -8.89 -15.16
N MET A 45 -6.61 -8.68 -14.16
CA MET A 45 -6.31 -9.70 -13.17
C MET A 45 -7.50 -9.92 -12.22
N SER A 46 -7.73 -11.18 -11.88
CA SER A 46 -8.52 -11.56 -10.71
C SER A 46 -7.82 -11.16 -9.41
N THR A 47 -8.54 -11.20 -8.29
CA THR A 47 -7.97 -10.91 -6.98
C THR A 47 -6.83 -11.86 -6.61
N GLN A 48 -6.94 -13.14 -6.99
CA GLN A 48 -5.90 -14.13 -6.73
C GLN A 48 -4.65 -13.90 -7.58
N GLU A 49 -4.83 -13.58 -8.86
CA GLU A 49 -3.71 -13.25 -9.75
C GLU A 49 -2.96 -12.01 -9.28
N PHE A 50 -3.69 -10.98 -8.78
CA PHE A 50 -3.07 -9.81 -8.16
C PHE A 50 -2.21 -10.20 -6.96
N VAL A 51 -2.73 -11.01 -6.02
CA VAL A 51 -1.98 -11.47 -4.84
C VAL A 51 -0.75 -12.26 -5.26
N ASN A 52 -0.87 -13.15 -6.24
CA ASN A 52 0.24 -13.96 -6.75
C ASN A 52 1.31 -13.11 -7.46
N ALA A 53 0.91 -12.02 -8.12
CA ALA A 53 1.84 -11.12 -8.80
C ALA A 53 2.59 -10.18 -7.82
N VAL A 54 1.89 -9.66 -6.82
CA VAL A 54 2.46 -8.67 -5.86
C VAL A 54 3.10 -9.34 -4.65
N GLY A 55 2.64 -10.52 -4.26
CA GLY A 55 3.12 -11.25 -3.09
C GLY A 55 4.63 -11.47 -3.03
N PRO A 56 5.28 -11.96 -4.11
CA PRO A 56 6.74 -12.12 -4.14
C PRO A 56 7.48 -10.80 -3.92
N ILE A 57 6.96 -9.69 -4.46
CA ILE A 57 7.56 -8.36 -4.30
C ILE A 57 7.43 -7.88 -2.85
N ALA A 58 6.24 -8.03 -2.27
CA ALA A 58 5.99 -7.67 -0.88
C ALA A 58 6.82 -8.52 0.10
N ARG A 59 7.01 -9.82 -0.18
CA ARG A 59 7.88 -10.71 0.60
C ARG A 59 9.35 -10.26 0.55
N GLU A 60 9.85 -9.95 -0.63
CA GLU A 60 11.23 -9.49 -0.79
C GLU A 60 11.46 -8.14 -0.09
N ASP A 61 10.48 -7.23 -0.15
CA ASP A 61 10.52 -5.98 0.57
C ASP A 61 10.47 -6.19 2.10
N TYR A 62 9.61 -7.08 2.59
CA TYR A 62 9.54 -7.44 4.00
C TYR A 62 10.90 -7.94 4.55
N ARG A 63 11.61 -8.78 3.79
CA ARG A 63 12.93 -9.28 4.19
C ARG A 63 13.96 -8.15 4.37
N LYS A 64 13.82 -7.07 3.61
CA LYS A 64 14.70 -5.89 3.67
C LYS A 64 14.31 -4.89 4.74
N THR A 65 13.00 -4.71 4.95
CA THR A 65 12.47 -3.57 5.73
C THR A 65 11.88 -3.96 7.07
N GLY A 66 11.40 -5.21 7.20
CA GLY A 66 10.62 -5.66 8.36
C GLY A 66 9.14 -5.26 8.34
N VAL A 67 8.68 -4.55 7.30
CA VAL A 67 7.25 -4.32 7.08
C VAL A 67 6.63 -5.58 6.52
N LEU A 68 5.74 -6.24 7.27
CA LEU A 68 5.18 -7.53 6.90
C LEU A 68 4.53 -7.52 5.51
N ALA A 69 4.80 -8.54 4.72
CA ALA A 69 4.25 -8.68 3.38
C ALA A 69 2.72 -8.69 3.39
N SER A 70 2.11 -9.33 4.38
CA SER A 70 0.66 -9.34 4.59
C SER A 70 0.09 -7.93 4.79
N VAL A 71 0.79 -7.08 5.53
CA VAL A 71 0.38 -5.67 5.75
C VAL A 71 0.54 -4.86 4.47
N THR A 72 1.67 -4.98 3.79
CA THR A 72 1.92 -4.31 2.50
C THR A 72 0.88 -4.70 1.46
N LEU A 73 0.56 -6.00 1.33
CA LEU A 73 -0.46 -6.50 0.40
C LEU A 73 -1.85 -5.96 0.74
N ALA A 74 -2.26 -6.01 2.02
CA ALA A 74 -3.57 -5.51 2.45
C ALA A 74 -3.72 -4.01 2.18
N GLN A 75 -2.67 -3.22 2.44
CA GLN A 75 -2.64 -1.80 2.12
C GLN A 75 -2.69 -1.58 0.60
N ALA A 76 -1.88 -2.30 -0.19
CA ALA A 76 -1.89 -2.20 -1.65
C ALA A 76 -3.27 -2.51 -2.24
N ILE A 77 -3.95 -3.56 -1.76
CA ILE A 77 -5.31 -3.91 -2.16
C ILE A 77 -6.28 -2.76 -1.84
N ASN A 78 -6.25 -2.28 -0.59
CA ASN A 78 -7.16 -1.24 -0.10
C ASN A 78 -6.95 0.09 -0.82
N GLU A 79 -5.70 0.55 -0.94
CA GLU A 79 -5.37 1.88 -1.48
C GLU A 79 -5.50 1.95 -3.01
N SER A 80 -5.18 0.88 -3.73
CA SER A 80 -5.20 0.87 -5.20
C SER A 80 -6.45 0.27 -5.82
N GLY A 81 -7.35 -0.33 -5.02
CA GLY A 81 -8.47 -1.10 -5.55
C GLY A 81 -7.99 -2.27 -6.41
N TRP A 82 -7.12 -3.12 -5.86
CA TRP A 82 -6.51 -4.24 -6.59
C TRP A 82 -5.66 -3.79 -7.78
N GLY A 83 -4.97 -2.67 -7.65
CA GLY A 83 -4.17 -2.08 -8.72
C GLY A 83 -4.97 -1.44 -9.85
N LYS A 84 -6.30 -1.37 -9.74
CA LYS A 84 -7.20 -0.93 -10.83
C LYS A 84 -7.54 0.57 -10.79
N SER A 85 -7.10 1.32 -9.76
CA SER A 85 -7.34 2.76 -9.70
C SER A 85 -6.63 3.49 -10.84
N GLY A 86 -7.22 4.56 -11.34
CA GLY A 86 -6.63 5.37 -12.42
C GLY A 86 -5.24 5.90 -12.09
N LEU A 87 -5.03 6.33 -10.83
CA LEU A 87 -3.71 6.73 -10.34
C LEU A 87 -2.70 5.59 -10.45
N THR A 88 -3.05 4.41 -9.93
CA THR A 88 -2.15 3.25 -9.95
C THR A 88 -1.81 2.84 -11.37
N GLN A 89 -2.80 2.77 -12.25
CA GLN A 89 -2.61 2.38 -13.65
C GLN A 89 -1.70 3.35 -14.43
N SER A 90 -1.75 4.64 -14.14
CA SER A 90 -0.97 5.65 -14.87
C SER A 90 0.41 5.93 -14.28
N SER A 91 0.65 5.53 -13.01
CA SER A 91 1.85 5.96 -12.28
C SER A 91 2.55 4.87 -11.47
N ASN A 92 2.08 3.62 -11.48
CA ASN A 92 2.52 2.53 -10.59
C ASN A 92 2.41 2.86 -9.09
N ASN A 93 1.66 3.90 -8.71
CA ASN A 93 1.54 4.35 -7.32
C ASN A 93 0.45 3.55 -6.59
N MET A 94 0.88 2.54 -5.85
CA MET A 94 -0.01 1.58 -5.17
C MET A 94 -0.67 2.15 -3.91
N PHE A 95 -0.10 3.19 -3.30
CA PHE A 95 -0.46 3.67 -1.97
C PHE A 95 -0.92 5.13 -1.93
N GLY A 96 -1.09 5.77 -3.09
CA GLY A 96 -1.47 7.18 -3.15
C GLY A 96 -0.42 8.13 -2.56
N MET A 97 0.87 7.80 -2.70
CA MET A 97 1.96 8.62 -2.20
C MET A 97 2.00 9.97 -2.94
N LYS A 98 1.81 11.08 -2.22
CA LYS A 98 1.94 12.43 -2.77
C LYS A 98 3.40 12.84 -2.91
N THR A 99 3.69 13.77 -3.82
CA THR A 99 5.04 14.34 -3.97
C THR A 99 5.48 15.11 -2.73
N SER A 100 4.54 15.76 -2.04
CA SER A 100 4.74 16.44 -0.77
C SER A 100 3.92 15.75 0.32
N LEU A 101 4.60 15.30 1.36
CA LEU A 101 4.00 14.69 2.54
C LEU A 101 4.17 15.65 3.71
N SER A 102 3.26 16.64 3.80
CA SER A 102 3.29 17.69 4.82
C SER A 102 3.41 17.11 6.24
N GLY A 103 4.29 17.69 7.05
CA GLY A 103 4.51 17.28 8.43
C GLY A 103 5.31 15.98 8.61
N ASN A 104 5.89 15.42 7.55
CA ASN A 104 6.75 14.25 7.60
C ASN A 104 8.03 14.46 6.81
N SER A 105 9.10 13.86 7.32
CA SER A 105 10.36 13.69 6.59
C SER A 105 10.83 12.25 6.73
N TRP A 106 11.53 11.72 5.73
CA TRP A 106 12.21 10.43 5.82
C TRP A 106 13.37 10.37 4.84
N SER A 107 14.30 9.45 5.08
CA SER A 107 15.40 9.10 4.20
C SER A 107 15.15 7.79 3.47
N GLY A 108 15.91 7.53 2.42
CA GLY A 108 15.84 6.24 1.70
C GLY A 108 14.63 6.10 0.78
N SER A 109 14.03 7.22 0.34
CA SER A 109 12.97 7.20 -0.67
C SER A 109 13.46 6.54 -1.95
N ALA A 110 12.66 5.62 -2.50
CA ALA A 110 12.92 5.01 -3.80
C ALA A 110 12.35 5.83 -4.97
N TRP A 111 11.66 6.93 -4.71
CA TRP A 111 11.17 7.84 -5.73
C TRP A 111 12.32 8.72 -6.27
N ASP A 112 12.27 9.05 -7.56
CA ASP A 112 13.31 9.85 -8.26
C ASP A 112 13.31 11.34 -7.87
N GLY A 113 12.38 11.76 -7.01
CA GLY A 113 12.26 13.15 -6.54
C GLY A 113 11.58 14.10 -7.52
N LYS A 114 11.21 13.67 -8.73
CA LYS A 114 10.69 14.56 -9.79
C LYS A 114 9.49 14.04 -10.56
N SER A 115 9.39 12.74 -10.84
CA SER A 115 8.33 12.16 -11.67
C SER A 115 6.99 12.12 -10.92
N TYR A 116 5.93 12.68 -11.52
CA TYR A 116 4.61 12.72 -10.89
C TYR A 116 3.47 12.56 -11.90
N ALA A 117 2.29 12.22 -11.37
CA ALA A 117 1.01 12.30 -12.04
C ALA A 117 0.14 13.34 -11.34
N GLU A 118 -0.55 14.17 -12.12
CA GLU A 118 -1.57 15.09 -11.58
C GLU A 118 -2.93 14.42 -11.62
N VAL A 119 -3.63 14.43 -10.49
CA VAL A 119 -4.95 13.83 -10.35
C VAL A 119 -5.88 14.80 -9.66
N LYS A 120 -7.08 14.99 -10.22
CA LYS A 120 -8.17 15.69 -9.53
C LYS A 120 -8.66 14.80 -8.39
N THR A 121 -8.59 15.30 -7.18
CA THR A 121 -9.06 14.62 -5.96
C THR A 121 -9.97 15.53 -5.18
N THR A 122 -10.87 14.94 -4.38
CA THR A 122 -11.75 15.70 -3.50
C THR A 122 -11.12 15.73 -2.12
N GLU A 123 -10.91 16.92 -1.59
CA GLU A 123 -10.46 17.13 -0.21
C GLU A 123 -11.58 17.81 0.60
N GLU A 124 -11.56 17.60 1.91
CA GLU A 124 -12.51 18.25 2.80
C GLU A 124 -11.79 19.34 3.60
N TYR A 125 -12.26 20.57 3.46
CA TYR A 125 -11.82 21.73 4.21
C TYR A 125 -13.01 22.31 4.97
N ASN A 126 -12.94 22.34 6.30
CA ASN A 126 -14.00 22.89 7.16
C ASN A 126 -15.40 22.31 6.85
N GLY A 127 -15.48 20.99 6.65
CA GLY A 127 -16.72 20.29 6.34
C GLY A 127 -17.20 20.44 4.89
N LYS A 128 -16.46 21.16 4.02
CA LYS A 128 -16.81 21.34 2.60
C LYS A 128 -15.90 20.51 1.71
N LYS A 129 -16.49 19.78 0.76
CA LYS A 129 -15.75 19.05 -0.27
C LYS A 129 -15.27 20.00 -1.35
N VAL A 130 -13.97 20.01 -1.60
CA VAL A 130 -13.32 20.84 -2.63
C VAL A 130 -12.54 19.92 -3.57
N ILE A 131 -12.72 20.13 -4.87
CA ILE A 131 -11.92 19.41 -5.89
C ILE A 131 -10.62 20.18 -6.06
N ILE A 132 -9.50 19.49 -5.81
CA ILE A 132 -8.15 20.02 -6.03
C ILE A 132 -7.38 19.15 -7.01
N THR A 133 -6.39 19.72 -7.67
CA THR A 133 -5.39 18.96 -8.41
C THR A 133 -4.21 18.69 -7.50
N ALA A 134 -3.94 17.40 -7.23
CA ALA A 134 -2.83 16.99 -6.40
C ALA A 134 -1.78 16.22 -7.22
N LYS A 135 -0.50 16.40 -6.86
CA LYS A 135 0.63 15.69 -7.46
C LYS A 135 0.96 14.44 -6.66
N PHE A 136 0.93 13.31 -7.34
CA PHE A 136 1.27 12.02 -6.77
C PHE A 136 2.55 11.49 -7.40
N ARG A 137 3.39 10.82 -6.61
CA ARG A 137 4.63 10.21 -7.09
C ARG A 137 4.34 9.23 -8.22
N LYS A 138 5.17 9.25 -9.25
CA LYS A 138 5.16 8.27 -10.32
C LYS A 138 6.40 7.40 -10.20
N TYR A 139 6.20 6.09 -10.30
CA TYR A 139 7.25 5.10 -10.15
C TYR A 139 7.51 4.33 -11.43
N SER A 140 8.73 3.85 -11.60
CA SER A 140 9.13 3.04 -12.76
C SER A 140 8.50 1.63 -12.73
N SER A 141 8.08 1.15 -11.53
CA SER A 141 7.47 -0.16 -11.33
C SER A 141 6.66 -0.22 -10.05
N VAL A 142 5.84 -1.25 -9.91
CA VAL A 142 5.13 -1.60 -8.67
C VAL A 142 6.12 -1.86 -7.53
N ALA A 143 7.23 -2.52 -7.81
CA ALA A 143 8.26 -2.81 -6.82
C ALA A 143 8.87 -1.51 -6.25
N GLN A 144 9.11 -0.51 -7.09
CA GLN A 144 9.61 0.79 -6.62
C GLN A 144 8.59 1.51 -5.73
N SER A 145 7.29 1.43 -6.06
CA SER A 145 6.23 1.98 -5.21
C SER A 145 6.17 1.31 -3.84
N ILE A 146 6.32 -0.02 -3.79
CA ILE A 146 6.35 -0.78 -2.53
C ILE A 146 7.58 -0.38 -1.70
N ALA A 147 8.75 -0.33 -2.31
CA ALA A 147 9.98 0.06 -1.63
C ALA A 147 9.92 1.48 -1.06
N ASP A 148 9.36 2.45 -1.80
CA ASP A 148 9.21 3.82 -1.33
C ASP A 148 8.20 3.92 -0.16
N HIS A 149 7.11 3.17 -0.24
CA HIS A 149 6.13 3.10 0.84
C HIS A 149 6.72 2.50 2.12
N SER A 150 7.46 1.40 2.03
CA SER A 150 8.12 0.79 3.17
C SER A 150 9.24 1.65 3.74
N ALA A 151 9.98 2.38 2.90
CA ALA A 151 10.94 3.39 3.35
C ALA A 151 10.24 4.50 4.15
N TYR A 152 9.09 4.99 3.68
CA TYR A 152 8.27 5.93 4.42
C TYR A 152 7.83 5.34 5.78
N LEU A 153 7.25 4.15 5.80
CA LEU A 153 6.77 3.53 7.05
C LEU A 153 7.89 3.30 8.06
N SER A 154 9.08 2.94 7.58
CA SER A 154 10.23 2.63 8.43
C SER A 154 10.93 3.87 8.98
N ASN A 155 10.91 4.98 8.21
CA ASN A 155 11.79 6.12 8.46
C ASN A 155 11.06 7.44 8.71
N ALA A 156 9.74 7.52 8.50
CA ALA A 156 8.99 8.75 8.71
C ALA A 156 9.12 9.25 10.14
N MET A 157 9.39 10.56 10.27
CA MET A 157 9.55 11.24 11.53
C MET A 157 8.31 12.08 11.86
N ASN A 158 7.99 12.16 13.15
CA ASN A 158 7.04 13.11 13.71
C ASN A 158 7.79 13.91 14.80
N GLY A 159 8.28 15.08 14.44
CA GLY A 159 9.24 15.81 15.26
C GLY A 159 10.55 15.01 15.39
N THR A 160 10.97 14.73 16.61
CA THR A 160 12.21 14.00 16.96
C THR A 160 12.02 12.48 17.05
N HIS A 161 10.79 11.98 16.88
CA HIS A 161 10.48 10.56 17.07
C HIS A 161 10.10 9.88 15.77
N ARG A 162 10.41 8.57 15.63
CA ARG A 162 9.88 7.77 14.53
C ARG A 162 8.36 7.70 14.63
N ARG A 163 7.69 8.03 13.51
CA ARG A 163 6.23 8.09 13.45
C ARG A 163 5.58 6.73 13.74
N TYR A 164 6.17 5.68 13.22
CA TYR A 164 5.68 4.30 13.35
C TYR A 164 6.69 3.45 14.16
N ASN A 165 7.07 3.93 15.33
CA ASN A 165 8.05 3.25 16.16
C ASN A 165 7.62 1.82 16.50
N GLY A 166 8.54 0.85 16.36
CA GLY A 166 8.27 -0.56 16.60
C GLY A 166 7.64 -1.32 15.41
N LEU A 167 7.29 -0.63 14.31
CA LEU A 167 6.65 -1.28 13.16
C LEU A 167 7.49 -2.43 12.59
N THR A 168 8.76 -2.18 12.32
CA THR A 168 9.66 -3.12 11.64
C THR A 168 10.21 -4.22 12.52
N THR A 169 10.00 -4.16 13.84
CA THR A 169 10.53 -5.12 14.80
C THR A 169 9.52 -6.18 15.24
N THR A 170 8.22 -5.93 15.04
CA THR A 170 7.16 -6.88 15.37
C THR A 170 6.85 -7.83 14.20
N LYS A 171 6.62 -9.10 14.53
CA LYS A 171 6.18 -10.15 13.59
C LYS A 171 4.65 -10.33 13.57
N SER A 172 3.92 -9.48 14.26
CA SER A 172 2.46 -9.53 14.33
C SER A 172 1.84 -8.47 13.42
N TYR A 173 1.09 -8.89 12.40
CA TYR A 173 0.38 -7.96 11.52
C TYR A 173 -0.64 -7.10 12.29
N SER A 174 -1.31 -7.65 13.30
CA SER A 174 -2.26 -6.90 14.12
C SER A 174 -1.55 -5.78 14.90
N THR A 175 -0.35 -6.04 15.39
CA THR A 175 0.49 -5.02 16.04
C THR A 175 0.95 -3.97 15.03
N GLN A 176 1.43 -4.37 13.85
CA GLN A 176 1.81 -3.42 12.80
C GLN A 176 0.63 -2.51 12.40
N LEU A 177 -0.56 -3.07 12.18
CA LEU A 177 -1.76 -2.28 11.85
C LEU A 177 -2.14 -1.30 12.97
N SER A 178 -2.04 -1.73 14.24
CA SER A 178 -2.27 -0.84 15.39
C SER A 178 -1.27 0.32 15.44
N ILE A 179 0.02 0.05 15.18
CA ILE A 179 1.06 1.08 15.11
C ILE A 179 0.77 2.08 13.98
N LEU A 180 0.38 1.60 12.80
CA LEU A 180 0.01 2.46 11.67
C LEU A 180 -1.16 3.38 12.00
N GLN A 181 -2.22 2.84 12.61
CA GLN A 181 -3.38 3.63 13.01
C GLN A 181 -3.03 4.67 14.07
N LYS A 182 -2.32 4.28 15.14
CA LYS A 182 -1.86 5.19 16.20
C LYS A 182 -0.93 6.27 15.67
N GLY A 183 -0.08 5.95 14.70
CA GLY A 183 0.79 6.90 14.01
C GLY A 183 0.05 7.81 13.03
N GLY A 184 -1.27 7.67 12.88
CA GLY A 184 -2.09 8.51 12.01
C GLY A 184 -1.89 8.25 10.53
N TYR A 185 -1.60 7.00 10.12
CA TYR A 185 -1.55 6.60 8.71
C TYR A 185 -2.91 6.82 8.05
N CYS A 186 -3.98 6.42 8.74
CA CYS A 186 -5.35 6.64 8.33
C CYS A 186 -6.20 7.05 9.54
N THR A 187 -7.06 8.06 9.38
CA THR A 187 -7.93 8.57 10.45
C THR A 187 -9.25 7.82 10.57
N TRP A 188 -9.59 7.00 9.56
CA TRP A 188 -10.81 6.22 9.59
C TRP A 188 -10.71 5.07 10.61
N SER A 189 -11.66 5.01 11.54
CA SER A 189 -11.67 4.02 12.65
C SER A 189 -11.78 2.56 12.18
N GLY A 190 -12.42 2.31 11.02
CA GLY A 190 -12.56 0.99 10.43
C GLY A 190 -11.31 0.45 9.70
N TYR A 191 -10.24 1.22 9.60
CA TYR A 191 -9.07 0.88 8.79
C TYR A 191 -8.41 -0.44 9.19
N VAL A 192 -8.13 -0.63 10.48
CA VAL A 192 -7.51 -1.88 11.01
C VAL A 192 -8.42 -3.09 10.77
N SER A 193 -9.73 -2.93 10.99
CA SER A 193 -10.71 -3.99 10.77
C SER A 193 -10.78 -4.41 9.31
N GLU A 194 -10.78 -3.44 8.40
CA GLU A 194 -10.80 -3.69 6.95
C GLU A 194 -9.55 -4.45 6.49
N LEU A 195 -8.36 -3.96 6.87
CA LEU A 195 -7.11 -4.63 6.50
C LEU A 195 -6.99 -6.03 7.14
N THR A 196 -7.44 -6.20 8.38
CA THR A 196 -7.50 -7.51 9.04
C THR A 196 -8.40 -8.47 8.26
N THR A 197 -9.54 -8.00 7.77
CA THR A 197 -10.45 -8.80 6.95
C THR A 197 -9.80 -9.24 5.65
N LEU A 198 -9.08 -8.34 4.96
CA LEU A 198 -8.33 -8.66 3.74
C LEU A 198 -7.23 -9.70 4.01
N ILE A 199 -6.43 -9.50 5.08
CA ILE A 199 -5.35 -10.43 5.46
C ILE A 199 -5.90 -11.84 5.68
N LYS A 200 -6.98 -11.97 6.43
CA LYS A 200 -7.60 -13.27 6.72
C LYS A 200 -8.26 -13.88 5.49
N LYS A 201 -9.07 -13.10 4.75
CA LYS A 201 -9.83 -13.57 3.59
C LYS A 201 -8.94 -14.14 2.48
N TYR A 202 -7.79 -13.51 2.25
CA TYR A 202 -6.89 -13.88 1.16
C TYR A 202 -5.62 -14.61 1.65
N ASN A 203 -5.60 -15.03 2.94
CA ASN A 203 -4.48 -15.74 3.56
C ASN A 203 -3.13 -15.05 3.31
N LEU A 204 -3.09 -13.71 3.46
CA LEU A 204 -1.93 -12.93 3.08
C LEU A 204 -0.71 -13.20 3.97
N THR A 205 -0.90 -13.73 5.19
CA THR A 205 0.20 -14.12 6.08
C THR A 205 1.09 -15.24 5.53
N SER A 206 0.61 -15.99 4.53
CA SER A 206 1.44 -16.98 3.82
C SER A 206 2.64 -16.34 3.10
N TRP A 207 2.65 -15.02 2.95
CA TRP A 207 3.76 -14.27 2.37
C TRP A 207 4.76 -13.72 3.40
N ASP A 208 4.50 -13.86 4.69
CA ASP A 208 5.36 -13.38 5.79
C ASP A 208 6.51 -14.35 6.18
N ASN A 209 6.89 -15.25 5.28
CA ASN A 209 7.92 -16.30 5.49
C ASN A 209 9.22 -15.99 4.76
#